data_dc80af9ba2438acdaad72914e6ce3478
#
_entry.id   dc80af9ba2438acdaad72914e6ce3478
#
_cell.length_a   1.000
_cell.length_b   1.000
_cell.length_c   1.000
_cell.angle_alpha   90.00
_cell.angle_beta   90.00
_cell.angle_gamma   90.00
#
_symmetry.space_group_name_H-M   'P 1'
#
loop_
_entity.id
_entity.type
_entity.pdbx_description
1 polymer ?
#
loop_
_entity_poly.entity_id
_entity_poly.type
_entity_poly.pdbx_seq_one_letter_code
_entity_poly.pdbx_strand_id
1 'polypeptide(L)'
;MALTFSVQFVAGMYSGHHEDHVVFPPSPARLVAALLAAAHRSPQVEAARAILSELCAAVDPLIVVPPAYAGGSGETYMQPITATPGGKKANQSVFEGPQRIMGQRGGKIRKRSSGHFVVTGDLYFVWEQLDINDEQLTLLQQLASDVGYFGRESDLVVIRAGRTSKADLIRQYAHSHEFYSPMPRGGKQLRVLSPGFLSWLDDRYASTFGEDARVTIPVDHRVRTASYAPAAVVPHSDSVLFPLAFRRPLPLEQALKYAKSVRGEGDVPAFPLTRSGNRYLDGSAVGLGVVTTGGVVLDPSFDTEVLGENTGAITLQPSYWLRQAQVWMTAVPFIGYPDKWVATQQILAAVPDVEILEMSAAPVRAGQQHVPTSHTQRAWHLALRTSDVIHGPLLLDPKHGTGVCLPDYRAKEAQS
;
A
#
# COMPACT_ATOMS: atom_id res chain seq x y z
N MET A 1 -20.94 10.24 1.68
CA MET A 1 -20.14 9.88 0.49
C MET A 1 -18.72 10.36 0.71
N ALA A 2 -17.72 9.60 0.27
CA ALA A 2 -16.31 9.96 0.42
C ALA A 2 -15.87 10.98 -0.64
N LEU A 3 -15.00 11.92 -0.29
CA LEU A 3 -14.29 12.72 -1.26
C LEU A 3 -13.25 11.86 -1.97
N THR A 4 -13.24 11.89 -3.29
CA THR A 4 -12.36 11.06 -4.11
C THR A 4 -11.65 11.91 -5.16
N PHE A 5 -10.33 11.72 -5.28
CA PHE A 5 -9.57 12.23 -6.42
C PHE A 5 -9.11 11.06 -7.27
N SER A 6 -9.45 11.06 -8.56
CA SER A 6 -8.87 10.15 -9.54
C SER A 6 -7.69 10.82 -10.24
N VAL A 7 -6.61 10.08 -10.43
CA VAL A 7 -5.38 10.55 -11.10
C VAL A 7 -5.07 9.61 -12.25
N GLN A 8 -5.19 10.10 -13.46
CA GLN A 8 -4.84 9.40 -14.69
C GLN A 8 -3.49 9.89 -15.21
N PHE A 9 -2.52 9.00 -15.34
CA PHE A 9 -1.21 9.32 -15.94
C PHE A 9 -1.34 9.26 -17.47
N VAL A 10 -1.23 10.41 -18.15
CA VAL A 10 -1.46 10.53 -19.61
C VAL A 10 -0.49 9.68 -20.41
N ALA A 11 0.77 9.63 -20.01
CA ALA A 11 1.79 8.81 -20.64
C ALA A 11 1.88 7.38 -20.06
N GLY A 12 0.99 7.00 -19.13
CA GLY A 12 1.05 5.72 -18.43
C GLY A 12 2.31 5.54 -17.58
N MET A 13 2.99 6.62 -17.22
CA MET A 13 4.24 6.58 -16.46
C MET A 13 4.21 7.54 -15.27
N TYR A 14 4.87 7.11 -14.19
CA TYR A 14 5.08 7.90 -12.99
C TYR A 14 6.54 7.83 -12.53
N SER A 15 7.20 8.97 -12.34
CA SER A 15 8.61 9.10 -12.00
C SER A 15 8.88 9.90 -10.73
N GLY A 16 7.84 10.16 -9.94
CA GLY A 16 7.95 10.97 -8.72
C GLY A 16 8.90 10.35 -7.71
N HIS A 17 9.93 11.12 -7.30
CA HIS A 17 10.98 10.67 -6.40
C HIS A 17 10.73 11.06 -4.94
N HIS A 18 11.24 10.22 -4.06
CA HIS A 18 11.60 10.57 -2.70
C HIS A 18 13.11 10.26 -2.57
N GLU A 19 13.90 11.27 -2.30
CA GLU A 19 15.38 11.18 -2.34
C GLU A 19 15.86 10.63 -3.69
N ASP A 20 16.55 9.50 -3.73
CA ASP A 20 17.20 8.97 -4.92
C ASP A 20 16.40 7.90 -5.67
N HIS A 21 15.20 7.53 -5.18
CA HIS A 21 14.39 6.48 -5.79
C HIS A 21 12.93 6.89 -5.98
N VAL A 22 12.29 6.27 -6.97
CA VAL A 22 10.86 6.46 -7.25
C VAL A 22 10.05 5.71 -6.20
N VAL A 23 9.09 6.40 -5.57
CA VAL A 23 8.17 5.81 -4.59
C VAL A 23 6.78 5.70 -5.20
N PHE A 24 6.28 4.48 -5.30
CA PHE A 24 4.93 4.19 -5.74
C PHE A 24 4.18 3.36 -4.68
N PRO A 25 2.92 3.64 -4.33
CA PRO A 25 2.08 4.70 -4.91
C PRO A 25 2.56 6.12 -4.55
N PRO A 26 2.11 7.13 -5.32
CA PRO A 26 2.32 8.53 -4.98
C PRO A 26 1.74 8.87 -3.60
N SER A 27 2.40 9.76 -2.87
CA SER A 27 1.97 10.15 -1.52
C SER A 27 0.78 11.12 -1.54
N PRO A 28 -0.13 11.08 -0.54
CA PRO A 28 -1.21 12.06 -0.37
C PRO A 28 -0.70 13.51 -0.28
N ALA A 29 0.43 13.71 0.39
CA ALA A 29 1.06 15.03 0.50
C ALA A 29 1.43 15.63 -0.88
N ARG A 30 1.78 14.78 -1.84
CA ARG A 30 2.07 15.21 -3.21
C ARG A 30 0.83 15.71 -3.95
N LEU A 31 -0.32 15.05 -3.74
CA LEU A 31 -1.58 15.51 -4.30
C LEU A 31 -1.95 16.90 -3.79
N VAL A 32 -1.90 17.10 -2.47
CA VAL A 32 -2.24 18.41 -1.89
C VAL A 32 -1.24 19.48 -2.31
N ALA A 33 0.05 19.16 -2.44
CA ALA A 33 1.03 20.10 -2.96
C ALA A 33 0.73 20.52 -4.41
N ALA A 34 0.28 19.60 -5.26
CA ALA A 34 -0.13 19.92 -6.63
C ALA A 34 -1.40 20.78 -6.68
N LEU A 35 -2.39 20.47 -5.84
CA LEU A 35 -3.63 21.26 -5.70
C LEU A 35 -3.33 22.66 -5.14
N LEU A 36 -2.41 22.81 -4.18
CA LEU A 36 -1.98 24.11 -3.67
C LEU A 36 -1.32 24.96 -4.77
N ALA A 37 -0.46 24.34 -5.59
CA ALA A 37 0.15 25.01 -6.73
C ALA A 37 -0.91 25.51 -7.76
N ALA A 38 -1.99 24.75 -7.96
CA ALA A 38 -3.14 25.19 -8.76
C ALA A 38 -3.91 26.32 -8.05
N ALA A 39 -4.11 26.24 -6.73
CA ALA A 39 -4.81 27.23 -5.93
C ALA A 39 -4.14 28.64 -6.03
N HIS A 40 -2.82 28.71 -6.04
CA HIS A 40 -2.10 29.97 -6.22
C HIS A 40 -2.37 30.67 -7.56
N ARG A 41 -2.87 29.95 -8.57
CA ARG A 41 -3.29 30.52 -9.85
C ARG A 41 -4.79 30.82 -9.92
N SER A 42 -5.54 30.39 -8.91
CA SER A 42 -6.99 30.58 -8.84
C SER A 42 -7.34 31.96 -8.30
N PRO A 43 -8.41 32.60 -8.81
CA PRO A 43 -8.94 33.81 -8.21
C PRO A 43 -9.53 33.58 -6.81
N GLN A 44 -9.81 32.33 -6.44
CA GLN A 44 -10.39 31.92 -5.15
C GLN A 44 -9.34 31.29 -4.23
N VAL A 45 -8.11 31.79 -4.22
CA VAL A 45 -6.96 31.21 -3.49
C VAL A 45 -7.27 30.98 -2.00
N GLU A 46 -7.91 31.91 -1.32
CA GLU A 46 -8.21 31.80 0.11
C GLU A 46 -9.23 30.69 0.41
N ALA A 47 -10.31 30.60 -0.38
CA ALA A 47 -11.27 29.51 -0.25
C ALA A 47 -10.65 28.16 -0.56
N ALA A 48 -9.80 28.08 -1.58
CA ALA A 48 -9.05 26.90 -1.94
C ALA A 48 -8.11 26.45 -0.80
N ARG A 49 -7.39 27.39 -0.19
CA ARG A 49 -6.51 27.09 0.96
C ARG A 49 -7.28 26.61 2.18
N ALA A 50 -8.46 27.17 2.45
CA ALA A 50 -9.31 26.71 3.55
C ALA A 50 -9.67 25.23 3.38
N ILE A 51 -10.17 24.83 2.20
CA ILE A 51 -10.52 23.44 1.91
C ILE A 51 -9.28 22.52 1.97
N LEU A 52 -8.15 22.95 1.41
CA LEU A 52 -6.90 22.17 1.49
C LEU A 52 -6.40 22.04 2.94
N SER A 53 -6.66 23.00 3.81
CA SER A 53 -6.37 22.90 5.24
C SER A 53 -7.24 21.87 5.94
N GLU A 54 -8.52 21.76 5.56
CA GLU A 54 -9.42 20.70 6.04
C GLU A 54 -8.90 19.31 5.62
N LEU A 55 -8.46 19.17 4.36
CA LEU A 55 -7.78 17.93 3.88
C LEU A 55 -6.54 17.59 4.70
N CYS A 56 -5.75 18.60 5.08
CA CYS A 56 -4.55 18.41 5.90
C CYS A 56 -4.84 17.99 7.34
N ALA A 57 -6.02 18.34 7.86
CA ALA A 57 -6.48 17.98 9.20
C ALA A 57 -7.26 16.66 9.23
N ALA A 58 -7.69 16.17 8.08
CA ALA A 58 -8.48 14.95 7.95
C ALA A 58 -7.64 13.69 8.20
N VAL A 59 -8.32 12.58 8.43
CA VAL A 59 -7.71 11.25 8.49
C VAL A 59 -7.03 10.92 7.17
N ASP A 60 -5.89 10.24 7.23
CA ASP A 60 -5.13 9.85 6.05
C ASP A 60 -6.00 9.05 5.06
N PRO A 61 -5.94 9.34 3.75
CA PRO A 61 -6.82 8.72 2.77
C PRO A 61 -6.46 7.26 2.49
N LEU A 62 -7.46 6.50 2.07
CA LEU A 62 -7.25 5.25 1.35
C LEU A 62 -6.70 5.57 -0.05
N ILE A 63 -5.75 4.77 -0.55
CA ILE A 63 -5.22 4.89 -1.91
C ILE A 63 -5.57 3.63 -2.69
N VAL A 64 -6.35 3.77 -3.77
CA VAL A 64 -6.68 2.68 -4.69
C VAL A 64 -5.69 2.73 -5.85
N VAL A 65 -4.90 1.67 -6.00
CA VAL A 65 -3.69 1.65 -6.82
C VAL A 65 -3.87 0.68 -7.98
N PRO A 66 -3.81 1.14 -9.23
CA PRO A 66 -3.88 0.28 -10.39
C PRO A 66 -2.61 -0.59 -10.50
N PRO A 67 -2.64 -1.66 -11.33
CA PRO A 67 -1.44 -2.42 -11.62
C PRO A 67 -0.32 -1.52 -12.09
N ALA A 68 0.85 -1.66 -11.47
CA ALA A 68 2.01 -0.86 -11.80
C ALA A 68 3.28 -1.72 -11.76
N TYR A 69 4.17 -1.49 -12.71
CA TYR A 69 5.40 -2.25 -12.89
C TYR A 69 6.59 -1.29 -12.87
N ALA A 70 7.66 -1.66 -12.18
CA ALA A 70 8.90 -0.90 -12.26
C ALA A 70 9.43 -0.95 -13.68
N GLY A 71 9.53 0.21 -14.32
CA GLY A 71 10.15 0.38 -15.62
C GLY A 71 11.67 0.47 -15.52
N GLY A 72 12.33 0.43 -16.66
CA GLY A 72 13.78 0.60 -16.73
C GLY A 72 14.24 1.97 -16.24
N SER A 73 15.48 2.07 -15.78
CA SER A 73 16.09 3.35 -15.46
C SER A 73 16.52 4.05 -16.76
N GLY A 74 15.93 5.20 -17.05
CA GLY A 74 16.40 6.08 -18.12
C GLY A 74 17.53 6.99 -17.58
N GLU A 75 18.56 7.23 -18.40
CA GLU A 75 19.59 8.22 -18.08
C GLU A 75 19.18 9.56 -18.69
N THR A 76 18.87 10.54 -17.84
CA THR A 76 18.62 11.90 -18.28
C THR A 76 19.87 12.74 -18.01
N TYR A 77 20.38 13.36 -19.04
CA TYR A 77 21.48 14.29 -18.93
C TYR A 77 20.90 15.69 -18.76
N MET A 78 21.03 16.24 -17.55
CA MET A 78 20.65 17.62 -17.30
C MET A 78 21.89 18.49 -17.45
N GLN A 79 21.87 19.36 -18.42
CA GLN A 79 22.82 20.48 -18.44
C GLN A 79 22.33 21.50 -17.41
N PRO A 80 23.11 21.79 -16.36
CA PRO A 80 22.74 22.83 -15.41
C PRO A 80 22.73 24.18 -16.15
N ILE A 81 21.56 24.78 -16.33
CA ILE A 81 21.42 26.16 -16.67
C ILE A 81 21.80 26.94 -15.39
N THR A 82 23.08 27.03 -15.09
CA THR A 82 23.55 27.85 -14.00
C THR A 82 23.78 29.28 -14.52
N ALA A 83 22.73 29.98 -14.80
CA ALA A 83 22.72 31.40 -14.63
C ALA A 83 22.60 31.67 -13.13
N THR A 84 23.69 31.55 -12.39
CA THR A 84 23.73 32.06 -11.02
C THR A 84 24.00 33.56 -11.14
N PRO A 85 23.01 34.42 -10.84
CA PRO A 85 23.31 35.87 -10.80
C PRO A 85 24.37 36.11 -9.73
N GLY A 86 25.54 36.55 -10.12
CA GLY A 86 26.61 36.95 -9.22
C GLY A 86 27.94 36.17 -9.24
N GLY A 87 28.04 35.07 -9.95
CA GLY A 87 29.29 34.32 -10.07
C GLY A 87 30.11 34.76 -11.29
N LYS A 88 31.01 35.69 -11.13
CA LYS A 88 31.84 36.25 -12.23
C LYS A 88 32.63 35.23 -13.09
N LYS A 89 32.71 33.96 -12.71
CA LYS A 89 33.39 32.89 -13.46
C LYS A 89 32.47 31.86 -14.12
N ALA A 90 31.20 31.81 -13.73
CA ALA A 90 30.23 30.82 -14.30
C ALA A 90 29.56 31.38 -15.57
N ASN A 91 29.37 32.68 -15.69
CA ASN A 91 28.61 33.30 -16.76
C ASN A 91 29.37 33.45 -18.09
N GLN A 92 30.69 33.49 -18.08
CA GLN A 92 31.48 33.62 -19.33
C GLN A 92 31.53 32.33 -20.15
N SER A 93 31.21 31.18 -19.54
CA SER A 93 31.38 29.91 -20.21
C SER A 93 30.14 29.38 -20.95
N VAL A 94 28.95 29.91 -20.69
CA VAL A 94 27.70 29.32 -21.18
C VAL A 94 27.28 29.83 -22.56
N PHE A 95 27.72 31.06 -22.93
CA PHE A 95 27.24 31.73 -24.13
C PHE A 95 28.30 31.95 -25.25
N GLU A 96 29.53 31.52 -25.04
CA GLU A 96 30.56 31.67 -26.07
C GLU A 96 30.82 30.36 -26.85
N GLY A 97 30.09 30.18 -27.91
CA GLY A 97 30.31 29.16 -28.94
C GLY A 97 29.59 27.80 -28.74
N PRO A 98 29.33 27.09 -29.85
CA PRO A 98 28.54 25.84 -29.85
C PRO A 98 29.12 24.72 -28.99
N GLN A 99 30.43 24.70 -28.77
CA GLN A 99 31.09 23.67 -27.96
C GLN A 99 30.78 23.79 -26.46
N ARG A 100 30.32 24.96 -25.99
CA ARG A 100 29.94 25.23 -24.60
C ARG A 100 28.48 24.87 -24.34
N ILE A 101 27.62 24.97 -25.37
CA ILE A 101 26.24 24.50 -25.34
C ILE A 101 26.20 22.98 -25.17
N MET A 102 27.17 22.25 -25.72
CA MET A 102 27.28 20.80 -25.61
C MET A 102 27.98 20.32 -24.32
N GLY A 103 28.26 21.17 -23.37
CA GLY A 103 28.78 20.79 -22.04
C GLY A 103 30.19 20.23 -22.02
N GLN A 104 30.98 20.41 -23.11
CA GLN A 104 32.31 19.80 -23.23
C GLN A 104 33.43 20.51 -22.46
N ARG A 105 33.22 21.70 -21.90
CA ARG A 105 34.23 22.35 -21.03
C ARG A 105 33.58 23.05 -19.85
N GLY A 106 33.67 22.43 -18.68
CA GLY A 106 33.48 23.08 -17.38
C GLY A 106 32.15 22.92 -16.67
N GLY A 107 31.09 22.40 -17.32
CA GLY A 107 29.85 22.05 -16.66
C GLY A 107 29.84 20.57 -16.29
N LYS A 108 29.73 20.24 -15.02
CA LYS A 108 29.45 18.86 -14.62
C LYS A 108 28.06 18.49 -15.13
N ILE A 109 28.00 17.71 -16.20
CA ILE A 109 26.75 17.09 -16.64
C ILE A 109 26.29 16.18 -15.50
N ARG A 110 25.20 16.52 -14.84
CA ARG A 110 24.59 15.62 -13.86
C ARG A 110 23.80 14.57 -14.61
N LYS A 111 24.38 13.38 -14.68
CA LYS A 111 23.68 12.16 -15.06
C LYS A 111 22.68 11.84 -13.95
N ARG A 112 21.40 11.84 -14.24
CA ARG A 112 20.37 11.29 -13.35
C ARG A 112 19.84 10.03 -13.98
N SER A 113 20.08 8.91 -13.34
CA SER A 113 19.31 7.70 -13.59
C SER A 113 17.98 7.84 -12.85
N SER A 114 16.89 7.84 -13.58
CA SER A 114 15.56 7.90 -12.97
C SER A 114 14.77 6.67 -13.38
N GLY A 115 14.48 5.82 -12.39
CA GLY A 115 13.45 4.80 -12.55
C GLY A 115 12.09 5.46 -12.77
N HIS A 116 11.15 4.68 -13.26
CA HIS A 116 9.75 5.04 -13.35
C HIS A 116 8.89 3.81 -13.09
N PHE A 117 7.61 4.02 -12.81
CA PHE A 117 6.61 2.97 -12.82
C PHE A 117 5.74 3.14 -14.07
N VAL A 118 5.47 2.04 -14.76
CA VAL A 118 4.43 1.97 -15.78
C VAL A 118 3.12 1.69 -15.06
N VAL A 119 2.12 2.56 -15.25
CA VAL A 119 0.86 2.55 -14.51
C VAL A 119 -0.28 2.33 -15.51
N THR A 120 -1.07 1.28 -15.30
CA THR A 120 -2.11 0.84 -16.25
C THR A 120 -3.51 1.06 -15.72
N GLY A 121 -3.88 2.31 -15.44
CA GLY A 121 -5.20 2.68 -14.96
C GLY A 121 -5.20 3.91 -14.09
N ASP A 122 -6.36 4.26 -13.55
CA ASP A 122 -6.53 5.42 -12.69
C ASP A 122 -6.17 5.07 -11.24
N LEU A 123 -5.46 5.97 -10.58
CA LEU A 123 -5.16 5.90 -9.16
C LEU A 123 -6.17 6.78 -8.41
N TYR A 124 -6.65 6.34 -7.24
CA TYR A 124 -7.62 7.09 -6.45
C TYR A 124 -7.09 7.38 -5.05
N PHE A 125 -7.33 8.62 -4.58
CA PHE A 125 -7.21 9.00 -3.18
C PHE A 125 -8.60 9.21 -2.61
N VAL A 126 -8.93 8.59 -1.48
CA VAL A 126 -10.29 8.52 -0.93
C VAL A 126 -10.29 8.96 0.52
N TRP A 127 -10.96 10.09 0.81
CA TRP A 127 -11.20 10.57 2.17
C TRP A 127 -12.62 10.22 2.60
N GLU A 128 -12.75 9.20 3.45
CA GLU A 128 -14.05 8.64 3.85
C GLU A 128 -14.83 9.55 4.81
N GLN A 129 -14.13 10.27 5.68
CA GLN A 129 -14.72 11.02 6.79
C GLN A 129 -14.72 12.53 6.57
N LEU A 130 -14.41 12.99 5.37
CA LEU A 130 -14.42 14.42 5.05
C LEU A 130 -15.76 14.80 4.46
N ASP A 131 -16.51 15.63 5.18
CA ASP A 131 -17.77 16.19 4.69
C ASP A 131 -17.49 17.51 3.95
N ILE A 132 -17.79 17.55 2.66
CA ILE A 132 -17.63 18.71 1.79
C ILE A 132 -18.97 19.04 1.13
N ASN A 133 -19.30 20.32 1.06
CA ASN A 133 -20.48 20.80 0.36
C ASN A 133 -20.26 20.87 -1.17
N ASP A 134 -21.30 21.24 -1.93
CA ASP A 134 -21.23 21.27 -3.41
C ASP A 134 -20.35 22.39 -3.94
N GLU A 135 -20.28 23.53 -3.24
CA GLU A 135 -19.41 24.66 -3.62
C GLU A 135 -17.94 24.29 -3.45
N GLN A 136 -17.59 23.66 -2.31
CA GLN A 136 -16.26 23.14 -2.04
C GLN A 136 -15.86 22.06 -3.06
N LEU A 137 -16.78 21.16 -3.41
CA LEU A 137 -16.51 20.15 -4.43
C LEU A 137 -16.24 20.79 -5.80
N THR A 138 -17.06 21.79 -6.18
CA THR A 138 -16.89 22.52 -7.44
C THR A 138 -15.52 23.19 -7.51
N LEU A 139 -15.09 23.82 -6.41
CA LEU A 139 -13.76 24.43 -6.34
C LEU A 139 -12.64 23.39 -6.42
N LEU A 140 -12.77 22.25 -5.74
CA LEU A 140 -11.81 21.17 -5.84
C LEU A 140 -11.73 20.56 -7.25
N GLN A 141 -12.86 20.50 -7.97
CA GLN A 141 -12.90 20.05 -9.37
C GLN A 141 -12.13 21.02 -10.28
N GLN A 142 -12.29 22.32 -10.08
CA GLN A 142 -11.54 23.34 -10.82
C GLN A 142 -10.04 23.22 -10.53
N LEU A 143 -9.65 23.17 -9.26
CA LEU A 143 -8.25 22.99 -8.88
C LEU A 143 -7.65 21.71 -9.47
N ALA A 144 -8.38 20.61 -9.40
CA ALA A 144 -7.92 19.32 -9.94
C ALA A 144 -7.71 19.39 -11.46
N SER A 145 -8.59 20.06 -12.19
CA SER A 145 -8.46 20.24 -13.65
C SER A 145 -7.26 21.12 -14.05
N ASP A 146 -6.81 22.00 -13.15
CA ASP A 146 -5.67 22.88 -13.38
C ASP A 146 -4.31 22.23 -13.06
N VAL A 147 -4.30 21.01 -12.52
CA VAL A 147 -3.07 20.24 -12.28
C VAL A 147 -2.62 19.56 -13.56
N GLY A 148 -1.56 20.05 -14.19
CA GLY A 148 -1.03 19.47 -15.42
C GLY A 148 -0.04 18.32 -15.21
N TYR A 149 0.62 18.22 -14.04
CA TYR A 149 1.60 17.17 -13.75
C TYR A 149 1.57 16.77 -12.27
N PHE A 150 2.00 15.54 -11.99
CA PHE A 150 1.91 14.96 -10.66
C PHE A 150 3.21 14.24 -10.27
N GLY A 151 4.14 14.99 -9.72
CA GLY A 151 5.43 14.48 -9.32
C GLY A 151 6.58 15.19 -10.02
N ARG A 152 6.95 14.75 -11.20
CA ARG A 152 7.86 15.47 -12.11
C ARG A 152 7.04 16.17 -13.19
N GLU A 153 7.65 17.17 -13.81
CA GLU A 153 7.07 17.86 -14.97
C GLU A 153 6.79 16.92 -16.17
N SER A 154 7.48 15.77 -16.22
CA SER A 154 7.25 14.72 -17.21
C SER A 154 6.03 13.84 -16.91
N ASP A 155 5.56 13.84 -15.66
CA ASP A 155 4.47 12.98 -15.20
C ASP A 155 3.13 13.71 -15.43
N LEU A 156 2.76 13.85 -16.71
CA LEU A 156 1.52 14.53 -17.11
C LEU A 156 0.30 13.75 -16.63
N VAL A 157 -0.67 14.45 -16.05
CA VAL A 157 -1.86 13.86 -15.48
C VAL A 157 -3.14 14.59 -15.85
N VAL A 158 -4.25 13.86 -15.71
CA VAL A 158 -5.60 14.39 -15.59
C VAL A 158 -6.11 14.02 -14.21
N ILE A 159 -6.42 15.03 -13.38
CA ILE A 159 -6.98 14.80 -12.04
C ILE A 159 -8.44 15.24 -12.03
N ARG A 160 -9.31 14.44 -11.41
CA ARG A 160 -10.72 14.76 -11.21
C ARG A 160 -11.08 14.57 -9.75
N ALA A 161 -11.83 15.52 -9.19
CA ALA A 161 -12.42 15.41 -7.87
C ALA A 161 -13.90 15.00 -7.99
N GLY A 162 -14.36 14.17 -7.05
CA GLY A 162 -15.73 13.69 -7.04
C GLY A 162 -16.14 13.12 -5.69
N ARG A 163 -17.38 12.66 -5.60
CA ARG A 163 -17.88 11.89 -4.47
C ARG A 163 -18.16 10.47 -4.91
N THR A 164 -17.51 9.52 -4.24
CA THR A 164 -17.71 8.10 -4.50
C THR A 164 -17.71 7.35 -3.17
N SER A 165 -18.53 6.32 -3.03
CA SER A 165 -18.44 5.49 -1.83
C SER A 165 -17.25 4.53 -1.93
N LYS A 166 -16.63 4.20 -0.78
CA LYS A 166 -15.61 3.16 -0.73
C LYS A 166 -16.15 1.81 -1.24
N ALA A 167 -17.41 1.50 -0.91
CA ALA A 167 -18.07 0.27 -1.36
C ALA A 167 -18.17 0.18 -2.89
N ASP A 168 -18.45 1.31 -3.57
CA ASP A 168 -18.50 1.34 -5.04
C ASP A 168 -17.12 1.16 -5.65
N LEU A 169 -16.09 1.78 -5.09
CA LEU A 169 -14.71 1.58 -5.54
C LEU A 169 -14.25 0.13 -5.34
N ILE A 170 -14.57 -0.47 -4.20
CA ILE A 170 -14.28 -1.88 -3.96
C ILE A 170 -15.00 -2.75 -4.99
N ARG A 171 -16.30 -2.54 -5.20
CA ARG A 171 -17.09 -3.31 -6.17
C ARG A 171 -16.50 -3.21 -7.59
N GLN A 172 -16.04 -2.01 -7.96
CA GLN A 172 -15.53 -1.75 -9.31
C GLN A 172 -14.09 -2.24 -9.50
N TYR A 173 -13.24 -2.12 -8.49
CA TYR A 173 -11.78 -2.25 -8.65
C TYR A 173 -11.14 -3.37 -7.84
N ALA A 174 -11.90 -4.14 -7.03
CA ALA A 174 -11.34 -5.20 -6.18
C ALA A 174 -10.52 -6.25 -6.93
N HIS A 175 -10.86 -6.50 -8.20
CA HIS A 175 -10.18 -7.51 -9.02
C HIS A 175 -8.98 -6.96 -9.83
N SER A 176 -8.85 -5.64 -9.90
CA SER A 176 -7.86 -5.00 -10.77
C SER A 176 -6.90 -4.03 -10.06
N HIS A 177 -7.22 -3.60 -8.85
CA HIS A 177 -6.46 -2.60 -8.11
C HIS A 177 -6.11 -3.10 -6.70
N GLU A 178 -5.01 -2.60 -6.17
CA GLU A 178 -4.63 -2.78 -4.76
C GLU A 178 -5.16 -1.60 -3.93
N PHE A 179 -5.64 -1.88 -2.74
CA PHE A 179 -6.15 -0.88 -1.80
C PHE A 179 -5.15 -0.66 -0.68
N TYR A 180 -4.45 0.47 -0.69
CA TYR A 180 -3.47 0.83 0.32
C TYR A 180 -4.11 1.64 1.44
N SER A 181 -4.07 1.13 2.66
CA SER A 181 -4.54 1.82 3.87
C SER A 181 -3.37 2.26 4.74
N PRO A 182 -3.54 3.36 5.52
CA PRO A 182 -2.61 3.69 6.59
C PRO A 182 -2.55 2.56 7.60
N MET A 183 -1.35 2.27 8.09
CA MET A 183 -1.10 1.21 9.06
C MET A 183 -0.14 1.70 10.14
N PRO A 184 -0.25 1.17 11.37
CA PRO A 184 0.64 1.56 12.46
C PRO A 184 2.11 1.28 12.15
N ARG A 185 2.41 0.17 11.48
CA ARG A 185 3.77 -0.27 11.14
C ARG A 185 3.79 -1.17 9.91
N GLY A 186 4.95 -1.22 9.26
CA GLY A 186 5.15 -2.04 8.06
C GLY A 186 4.70 -1.32 6.78
N GLY A 187 4.93 -1.94 5.63
CA GLY A 187 4.55 -1.37 4.34
C GLY A 187 5.46 -0.24 3.86
N LYS A 188 4.93 0.60 2.98
CA LYS A 188 5.65 1.71 2.34
C LYS A 188 5.49 2.98 3.14
N GLN A 189 6.58 3.67 3.42
CA GLN A 189 6.54 4.98 4.05
C GLN A 189 6.15 6.05 3.03
N LEU A 190 5.00 6.67 3.22
CA LEU A 190 4.51 7.75 2.38
C LEU A 190 4.43 9.04 3.19
N ARG A 191 4.73 10.17 2.54
CA ARG A 191 4.43 11.48 3.13
C ARG A 191 2.93 11.70 3.17
N VAL A 192 2.42 11.98 4.33
CA VAL A 192 1.00 12.24 4.57
C VAL A 192 0.77 13.67 5.03
N LEU A 193 -0.49 14.03 5.13
CA LEU A 193 -0.92 15.36 5.50
C LEU A 193 -0.84 15.55 7.02
N SER A 194 -0.69 16.80 7.43
CA SER A 194 -0.75 17.21 8.83
C SER A 194 -1.15 18.68 8.92
N PRO A 195 -1.72 19.11 10.03
CA PRO A 195 -1.91 20.54 10.28
C PRO A 195 -0.58 21.29 10.13
N GLY A 196 -0.58 22.39 9.38
CA GLY A 196 0.61 23.18 9.07
C GLY A 196 1.40 22.73 7.82
N PHE A 197 1.00 21.64 7.15
CA PHE A 197 1.66 21.20 5.91
C PHE A 197 1.66 22.28 4.81
N LEU A 198 0.57 23.02 4.64
CA LEU A 198 0.48 24.10 3.66
C LEU A 198 1.48 25.24 3.99
N SER A 199 1.58 25.65 5.25
CA SER A 199 2.54 26.67 5.65
C SER A 199 3.98 26.21 5.45
N TRP A 200 4.27 24.93 5.67
CA TRP A 200 5.59 24.38 5.37
C TRP A 200 5.90 24.44 3.86
N LEU A 201 4.92 24.19 2.99
CA LEU A 201 5.10 24.33 1.54
C LEU A 201 5.36 25.80 1.14
N ASP A 202 4.65 26.77 1.75
CA ASP A 202 4.87 28.19 1.50
C ASP A 202 6.26 28.64 1.92
N ASP A 203 6.69 28.24 3.13
CA ASP A 203 8.03 28.53 3.64
C ASP A 203 9.10 27.93 2.71
N ARG A 204 8.88 26.69 2.26
CA ARG A 204 9.79 26.04 1.32
C ARG A 204 9.85 26.74 -0.02
N TYR A 205 8.70 27.18 -0.54
CA TYR A 205 8.65 27.95 -1.77
C TYR A 205 9.41 29.27 -1.63
N ALA A 206 9.14 30.03 -0.57
CA ALA A 206 9.81 31.28 -0.27
C ALA A 206 11.34 31.11 -0.15
N SER A 207 11.78 30.04 0.55
CA SER A 207 13.21 29.74 0.68
C SER A 207 13.89 29.32 -0.63
N THR A 208 13.12 28.73 -1.57
CA THR A 208 13.67 28.24 -2.84
C THR A 208 13.71 29.34 -3.90
N PHE A 209 12.72 30.23 -3.90
CA PHE A 209 12.51 31.24 -4.96
C PHE A 209 12.54 32.68 -4.44
N GLY A 210 12.71 32.91 -3.11
CA GLY A 210 12.83 34.21 -2.51
C GLY A 210 14.24 34.85 -2.76
N GLU A 211 14.44 36.07 -2.30
CA GLU A 211 15.68 36.80 -2.48
C GLU A 211 16.89 36.09 -1.88
N ASP A 212 16.68 35.27 -0.83
CA ASP A 212 17.70 34.45 -0.15
C ASP A 212 17.67 32.96 -0.58
N ALA A 213 17.42 32.68 -1.82
CA ALA A 213 17.18 31.36 -2.42
C ALA A 213 18.21 30.23 -2.17
N ARG A 214 19.03 30.32 -1.12
CA ARG A 214 20.09 29.34 -0.80
C ARG A 214 19.79 28.44 0.41
N VAL A 215 18.73 28.72 1.15
CA VAL A 215 18.40 27.99 2.36
C VAL A 215 17.38 26.90 2.02
N THR A 216 17.80 25.64 2.11
CA THR A 216 16.85 24.53 2.03
C THR A 216 16.17 24.40 3.38
N ILE A 217 14.85 24.58 3.44
CA ILE A 217 14.09 24.32 4.65
C ILE A 217 14.06 22.82 4.89
N PRO A 218 14.57 22.34 6.04
CA PRO A 218 14.52 20.92 6.38
C PRO A 218 13.08 20.45 6.58
N VAL A 219 12.88 19.16 6.42
CA VAL A 219 11.62 18.51 6.82
C VAL A 219 11.51 18.60 8.34
N ASP A 220 10.41 19.12 8.83
CA ASP A 220 10.11 19.30 10.26
C ASP A 220 8.81 18.60 10.66
N HIS A 221 8.33 18.83 11.88
CA HIS A 221 7.13 18.23 12.45
C HIS A 221 5.83 18.48 11.63
N ARG A 222 5.82 19.49 10.76
CA ARG A 222 4.70 19.78 9.84
C ARG A 222 4.63 18.81 8.66
N VAL A 223 5.64 17.95 8.49
CA VAL A 223 5.67 16.91 7.45
C VAL A 223 5.68 15.56 8.12
N ARG A 224 4.56 14.88 8.07
CA ARG A 224 4.39 13.55 8.66
C ARG A 224 4.61 12.47 7.61
N THR A 225 5.05 11.30 8.04
CA THR A 225 5.05 10.07 7.24
C THR A 225 4.14 9.04 7.91
N ALA A 226 3.48 8.24 7.11
CA ALA A 226 2.71 7.09 7.58
C ALA A 226 3.07 5.84 6.77
N SER A 227 2.97 4.70 7.41
CA SER A 227 3.09 3.40 6.75
C SER A 227 1.82 3.10 5.98
N TYR A 228 1.96 2.68 4.73
CA TYR A 228 0.86 2.24 3.88
C TYR A 228 1.12 0.83 3.39
N ALA A 229 0.14 -0.03 3.52
CA ALA A 229 0.21 -1.38 2.99
C ALA A 229 -1.06 -1.75 2.24
N PRO A 230 -0.99 -2.68 1.27
CA PRO A 230 -2.18 -3.22 0.63
C PRO A 230 -3.12 -3.80 1.67
N ALA A 231 -4.33 -3.28 1.74
CA ALA A 231 -5.41 -3.86 2.50
C ALA A 231 -6.01 -5.02 1.70
N ALA A 232 -6.33 -6.12 2.36
CA ALA A 232 -7.11 -7.18 1.73
C ALA A 232 -8.53 -6.68 1.50
N VAL A 233 -8.90 -6.56 0.24
CA VAL A 233 -10.29 -6.30 -0.13
C VAL A 233 -10.91 -7.64 -0.48
N VAL A 234 -11.77 -8.14 0.40
CA VAL A 234 -12.60 -9.32 0.08
C VAL A 234 -13.80 -8.80 -0.70
N PRO A 235 -14.02 -9.24 -1.95
CA PRO A 235 -15.02 -8.66 -2.84
C PRO A 235 -16.48 -8.76 -2.34
N HIS A 236 -16.77 -9.59 -1.37
CA HIS A 236 -18.13 -9.87 -0.88
C HIS A 236 -18.34 -9.65 0.62
N SER A 237 -17.34 -9.15 1.35
CA SER A 237 -17.51 -8.78 2.76
C SER A 237 -16.82 -7.44 3.03
N ASP A 238 -17.40 -6.66 3.92
CA ASP A 238 -16.77 -5.44 4.47
C ASP A 238 -15.54 -5.76 5.35
N SER A 239 -14.93 -6.92 5.15
CA SER A 239 -13.83 -7.43 5.94
C SER A 239 -12.49 -7.02 5.37
N VAL A 240 -11.62 -6.48 6.20
CA VAL A 240 -10.26 -6.06 5.85
C VAL A 240 -9.26 -6.85 6.65
N LEU A 241 -8.21 -7.37 5.99
CA LEU A 241 -7.09 -8.04 6.66
C LEU A 241 -6.05 -7.02 7.08
N PHE A 242 -5.81 -6.92 8.39
CA PHE A 242 -4.72 -6.15 8.97
C PHE A 242 -3.57 -7.09 9.35
N PRO A 243 -2.37 -6.94 8.77
CA PRO A 243 -1.21 -7.69 9.19
C PRO A 243 -0.52 -7.02 10.38
N LEU A 244 -0.45 -7.71 11.51
CA LEU A 244 0.34 -7.33 12.68
C LEU A 244 1.69 -8.05 12.63
N ALA A 245 2.78 -7.30 12.48
CA ALA A 245 4.11 -7.85 12.34
C ALA A 245 4.73 -8.28 13.68
N PHE A 246 5.38 -9.43 13.74
CA PHE A 246 6.21 -9.80 14.88
C PHE A 246 7.60 -9.15 14.82
N ARG A 247 8.24 -8.96 15.97
CA ARG A 247 9.63 -8.49 16.05
C ARG A 247 10.62 -9.49 15.44
N ARG A 248 10.32 -10.77 15.54
CA ARG A 248 11.06 -11.90 14.96
C ARG A 248 10.08 -13.00 14.58
N PRO A 249 10.43 -13.88 13.63
CA PRO A 249 9.59 -15.02 13.32
C PRO A 249 9.36 -15.88 14.57
N LEU A 250 8.15 -16.39 14.73
CA LEU A 250 7.73 -17.22 15.85
C LEU A 250 7.34 -18.61 15.35
N PRO A 251 7.51 -19.68 16.17
CA PRO A 251 6.90 -20.97 15.92
C PRO A 251 5.39 -20.85 15.77
N LEU A 252 4.80 -21.64 14.88
CA LEU A 252 3.37 -21.59 14.59
C LEU A 252 2.49 -21.78 15.83
N GLU A 253 2.89 -22.68 16.74
CA GLU A 253 2.18 -22.92 18.00
C GLU A 253 2.09 -21.64 18.87
N GLN A 254 3.18 -20.89 18.97
CA GLN A 254 3.21 -19.66 19.72
C GLN A 254 2.37 -18.57 19.05
N ALA A 255 2.43 -18.47 17.72
CA ALA A 255 1.61 -17.53 16.97
C ALA A 255 0.10 -17.83 17.09
N LEU A 256 -0.29 -19.09 17.15
CA LEU A 256 -1.68 -19.51 17.40
C LEU A 256 -2.16 -19.09 18.80
N LYS A 257 -1.29 -19.13 19.83
CA LYS A 257 -1.60 -18.62 21.18
C LYS A 257 -1.86 -17.10 21.14
N TYR A 258 -1.02 -16.35 20.42
CA TYR A 258 -1.26 -14.92 20.20
C TYR A 258 -2.55 -14.66 19.44
N ALA A 259 -2.80 -15.40 18.34
CA ALA A 259 -4.05 -15.26 17.59
C ALA A 259 -5.28 -15.54 18.45
N LYS A 260 -5.19 -16.51 19.38
CA LYS A 260 -6.25 -16.80 20.34
C LYS A 260 -6.43 -15.64 21.36
N SER A 261 -5.35 -15.03 21.80
CA SER A 261 -5.39 -13.87 22.71
C SER A 261 -6.06 -12.66 22.04
N VAL A 262 -5.74 -12.39 20.77
CA VAL A 262 -6.37 -11.32 19.98
C VAL A 262 -7.86 -11.52 19.82
N ARG A 263 -8.29 -12.75 19.60
CA ARG A 263 -9.71 -13.09 19.46
C ARG A 263 -10.51 -12.91 20.74
N GLY A 264 -9.87 -12.95 21.90
CA GLY A 264 -10.35 -12.72 23.25
C GLY A 264 -11.85 -12.51 23.40
N GLU A 265 -12.24 -11.31 23.80
CA GLU A 265 -13.65 -10.96 24.05
C GLU A 265 -14.39 -10.39 22.83
N GLY A 266 -13.69 -10.11 21.71
CA GLY A 266 -14.21 -9.30 20.62
C GLY A 266 -14.67 -10.06 19.36
N ASP A 267 -14.61 -11.40 19.31
CA ASP A 267 -14.97 -12.24 18.14
C ASP A 267 -14.29 -11.81 16.82
N VAL A 268 -13.12 -11.17 16.92
CA VAL A 268 -12.33 -10.68 15.79
C VAL A 268 -11.50 -11.85 15.22
N PRO A 269 -11.74 -12.29 13.98
CA PRO A 269 -10.96 -13.35 13.38
C PRO A 269 -9.49 -12.97 13.28
N ALA A 270 -8.61 -13.77 13.91
CA ALA A 270 -7.18 -13.59 13.86
C ALA A 270 -6.48 -14.91 13.58
N PHE A 271 -5.43 -14.89 12.76
CA PHE A 271 -4.70 -16.10 12.36
C PHE A 271 -3.23 -15.80 12.11
N PRO A 272 -2.32 -16.79 12.24
CA PRO A 272 -0.91 -16.61 11.94
C PRO A 272 -0.66 -16.35 10.45
N LEU A 273 0.15 -15.35 10.17
CA LEU A 273 0.72 -15.09 8.85
C LEU A 273 2.05 -15.85 8.73
N THR A 274 2.06 -16.96 8.00
CA THR A 274 3.24 -17.83 7.86
C THR A 274 3.93 -17.62 6.52
N ARG A 275 5.21 -17.91 6.49
CA ARG A 275 6.02 -18.04 5.27
C ARG A 275 6.07 -19.50 4.84
N SER A 276 4.96 -20.04 4.40
CA SER A 276 4.89 -21.43 3.90
C SER A 276 4.69 -21.47 2.38
N GLY A 277 4.91 -22.62 1.79
CA GLY A 277 4.68 -22.82 0.35
C GLY A 277 5.93 -22.71 -0.53
N ASN A 278 7.09 -22.39 0.01
CA ASN A 278 8.37 -22.44 -0.67
C ASN A 278 9.37 -23.28 0.13
N ARG A 279 10.19 -24.08 -0.56
CA ARG A 279 11.20 -24.97 0.05
C ARG A 279 12.28 -24.25 0.89
N TYR A 280 12.41 -22.94 0.71
CA TYR A 280 13.36 -22.10 1.44
C TYR A 280 12.77 -21.46 2.69
N LEU A 281 11.47 -21.66 2.95
CA LEU A 281 10.77 -21.07 4.06
C LEU A 281 10.47 -22.16 5.11
N ASP A 282 10.70 -21.84 6.36
CA ASP A 282 10.58 -22.76 7.50
C ASP A 282 9.16 -22.87 8.07
N GLY A 283 8.18 -22.15 7.47
CA GLY A 283 6.80 -22.09 7.92
C GLY A 283 6.58 -21.29 9.19
N SER A 284 7.60 -20.61 9.70
CA SER A 284 7.44 -19.74 10.87
C SER A 284 6.44 -18.63 10.62
N ALA A 285 5.75 -18.22 11.67
CA ALA A 285 4.83 -17.08 11.62
C ALA A 285 5.63 -15.77 11.75
N VAL A 286 5.37 -14.85 10.85
CA VAL A 286 6.00 -13.53 10.80
C VAL A 286 5.09 -12.42 11.33
N GLY A 287 3.84 -12.75 11.62
CA GLY A 287 2.83 -11.83 12.15
C GLY A 287 1.49 -12.53 12.33
N LEU A 288 0.49 -11.73 12.66
CA LEU A 288 -0.91 -12.13 12.68
C LEU A 288 -1.67 -11.39 11.57
N GLY A 289 -2.58 -12.08 10.92
CA GLY A 289 -3.64 -11.47 10.12
C GLY A 289 -4.86 -11.28 11.00
N VAL A 290 -5.34 -10.06 11.11
CA VAL A 290 -6.58 -9.74 11.82
C VAL A 290 -7.62 -9.29 10.81
N VAL A 291 -8.79 -9.92 10.84
CA VAL A 291 -9.90 -9.59 9.94
C VAL A 291 -10.91 -8.73 10.69
N THR A 292 -11.14 -7.53 10.18
CA THR A 292 -12.16 -6.62 10.73
C THR A 292 -13.29 -6.43 9.74
N THR A 293 -14.52 -6.36 10.23
CA THR A 293 -15.71 -6.04 9.45
C THR A 293 -16.13 -4.59 9.66
N GLY A 294 -16.73 -3.97 8.66
CA GLY A 294 -17.32 -2.64 8.81
C GLY A 294 -16.36 -1.47 8.77
N GLY A 295 -15.16 -1.63 8.21
CA GLY A 295 -14.22 -0.50 8.03
C GLY A 295 -13.61 0.03 9.33
N VAL A 296 -13.66 -0.73 10.42
CA VAL A 296 -13.03 -0.37 11.69
C VAL A 296 -11.53 -0.36 11.48
N VAL A 297 -10.93 0.80 11.59
CA VAL A 297 -9.47 0.96 11.68
C VAL A 297 -9.09 0.48 13.07
N LEU A 298 -8.24 -0.56 13.16
CA LEU A 298 -7.68 -0.97 14.44
C LEU A 298 -6.89 0.20 15.04
N ASP A 299 -7.10 0.45 16.32
CA ASP A 299 -6.34 1.45 17.05
C ASP A 299 -4.83 1.15 16.94
N PRO A 300 -3.98 2.13 16.69
CA PRO A 300 -2.52 1.94 16.69
C PRO A 300 -1.94 1.35 17.98
N SER A 301 -2.61 1.53 19.12
CA SER A 301 -2.23 0.90 20.38
C SER A 301 -2.50 -0.60 20.42
N PHE A 302 -3.43 -1.08 19.59
CA PHE A 302 -3.86 -2.48 19.55
C PHE A 302 -2.69 -3.45 19.36
N ASP A 303 -1.74 -3.13 18.48
CA ASP A 303 -0.58 -3.96 18.21
C ASP A 303 0.37 -4.04 19.41
N THR A 304 0.47 -2.99 20.20
CA THR A 304 1.30 -2.95 21.41
C THR A 304 0.65 -3.72 22.54
N GLU A 305 -0.66 -3.61 22.70
CA GLU A 305 -1.40 -4.36 23.73
C GLU A 305 -1.41 -5.86 23.44
N VAL A 306 -1.62 -6.23 22.18
CA VAL A 306 -1.73 -7.62 21.74
C VAL A 306 -0.37 -8.31 21.63
N LEU A 307 0.61 -7.67 21.01
CA LEU A 307 1.92 -8.26 20.77
C LEU A 307 2.93 -7.95 21.87
N GLY A 308 2.70 -6.92 22.69
CA GLY A 308 3.61 -6.50 23.74
C GLY A 308 5.05 -6.31 23.24
N GLU A 309 6.02 -6.90 23.91
CA GLU A 309 7.44 -6.84 23.50
C GLU A 309 7.75 -7.52 22.16
N ASN A 310 6.82 -8.33 21.61
CA ASN A 310 6.94 -8.96 20.30
C ASN A 310 6.48 -8.07 19.16
N THR A 311 6.06 -6.85 19.42
CA THR A 311 5.80 -5.83 18.39
C THR A 311 7.06 -5.60 17.57
N GLY A 312 7.00 -5.77 16.29
CA GLY A 312 8.25 -5.91 15.60
C GLY A 312 8.47 -5.11 14.36
N ALA A 313 9.74 -5.24 13.97
CA ALA A 313 10.32 -4.60 12.82
C ALA A 313 10.29 -5.47 11.55
N ILE A 314 9.59 -6.60 11.53
CA ILE A 314 9.48 -7.42 10.31
C ILE A 314 8.60 -6.67 9.32
N THR A 315 9.15 -6.35 8.17
CA THR A 315 8.38 -5.79 7.05
C THR A 315 7.51 -6.90 6.46
N LEU A 316 6.20 -6.77 6.60
CA LEU A 316 5.24 -7.65 5.97
C LEU A 316 4.90 -7.12 4.57
N GLN A 317 4.82 -8.03 3.60
CA GLN A 317 4.29 -7.74 2.27
C GLN A 317 2.92 -8.42 2.15
N PRO A 318 1.81 -7.74 2.46
CA PRO A 318 0.48 -8.34 2.45
C PRO A 318 0.13 -9.03 1.14
N SER A 319 0.65 -8.53 0.01
CA SER A 319 0.51 -9.14 -1.31
C SER A 319 0.95 -10.60 -1.37
N TYR A 320 1.79 -11.05 -0.44
CA TYR A 320 2.19 -12.46 -0.37
C TYR A 320 1.01 -13.37 0.02
N TRP A 321 0.16 -12.95 0.95
CA TRP A 321 -0.99 -13.72 1.44
C TRP A 321 -2.27 -13.46 0.65
N LEU A 322 -2.31 -12.36 -0.13
CA LEU A 322 -3.49 -11.89 -0.86
C LEU A 322 -3.48 -12.25 -2.36
N ARG A 323 -2.62 -13.15 -2.76
CA ARG A 323 -2.53 -13.58 -4.17
C ARG A 323 -3.78 -14.28 -4.63
N GLN A 324 -4.06 -14.14 -5.92
CA GLN A 324 -5.10 -14.90 -6.60
C GLN A 324 -4.63 -16.31 -6.93
N ALA A 325 -5.48 -17.30 -6.70
CA ALA A 325 -5.24 -18.68 -7.08
C ALA A 325 -6.55 -19.49 -7.22
N GLN A 326 -6.43 -20.63 -7.84
CA GLN A 326 -7.44 -21.70 -7.79
C GLN A 326 -6.95 -22.89 -6.95
N VAL A 327 -5.62 -23.06 -6.83
CA VAL A 327 -5.04 -24.15 -6.06
C VAL A 327 -4.41 -23.60 -4.80
N TRP A 328 -4.82 -24.16 -3.70
CA TRP A 328 -4.53 -23.69 -2.34
C TRP A 328 -3.90 -24.79 -1.52
N MET A 329 -3.02 -24.43 -0.61
CA MET A 329 -2.45 -25.35 0.36
C MET A 329 -2.50 -24.75 1.76
N THR A 330 -2.74 -25.55 2.76
CA THR A 330 -2.70 -25.08 4.15
C THR A 330 -1.31 -24.61 4.54
N ALA A 331 -1.25 -23.36 4.95
CA ALA A 331 -0.09 -22.76 5.62
C ALA A 331 -0.20 -22.94 7.14
N VAL A 332 -1.41 -22.83 7.66
CA VAL A 332 -1.80 -23.25 9.01
C VAL A 332 -2.73 -24.43 8.87
N PRO A 333 -2.44 -25.58 9.48
CA PRO A 333 -3.28 -26.78 9.30
C PRO A 333 -4.69 -26.53 9.80
N PHE A 334 -5.66 -27.21 9.20
CA PHE A 334 -7.03 -27.24 9.68
C PHE A 334 -7.11 -28.19 10.88
N ILE A 335 -7.64 -27.70 12.01
CA ILE A 335 -7.81 -28.50 13.21
C ILE A 335 -9.27 -28.98 13.25
N GLY A 336 -9.46 -30.24 12.90
CA GLY A 336 -10.79 -30.87 12.82
C GLY A 336 -10.87 -32.18 13.60
N TYR A 337 -11.95 -32.91 13.38
CA TYR A 337 -12.10 -34.24 13.95
C TYR A 337 -10.99 -35.19 13.49
N PRO A 338 -10.62 -36.21 14.31
CA PRO A 338 -9.61 -37.20 13.94
C PRO A 338 -10.02 -38.08 12.75
N ASP A 339 -11.31 -38.29 12.58
CA ASP A 339 -11.85 -39.03 11.44
C ASP A 339 -11.81 -38.18 10.16
N LYS A 340 -11.21 -38.79 9.12
CA LYS A 340 -10.98 -38.09 7.85
C LYS A 340 -12.28 -37.70 7.15
N TRP A 341 -13.30 -38.57 7.20
CA TRP A 341 -14.57 -38.31 6.53
C TRP A 341 -15.31 -37.14 7.20
N VAL A 342 -15.36 -37.12 8.55
CA VAL A 342 -15.98 -36.06 9.33
C VAL A 342 -15.25 -34.72 9.09
N ALA A 343 -13.93 -34.73 9.11
CA ALA A 343 -13.14 -33.55 8.82
C ALA A 343 -13.35 -33.04 7.38
N THR A 344 -13.50 -33.93 6.41
CA THR A 344 -13.86 -33.57 5.04
C THR A 344 -15.23 -32.85 5.00
N GLN A 345 -16.26 -33.36 5.70
CA GLN A 345 -17.55 -32.69 5.75
C GLN A 345 -17.47 -31.28 6.38
N GLN A 346 -16.65 -31.12 7.41
CA GLN A 346 -16.40 -29.81 8.02
C GLN A 346 -15.77 -28.81 7.03
N ILE A 347 -14.78 -29.26 6.24
CA ILE A 347 -14.13 -28.44 5.23
C ILE A 347 -15.12 -28.03 4.13
N LEU A 348 -15.89 -28.99 3.60
CA LEU A 348 -16.89 -28.72 2.57
C LEU A 348 -18.05 -27.84 3.07
N ALA A 349 -18.38 -27.90 4.37
CA ALA A 349 -19.35 -27.00 4.97
C ALA A 349 -18.77 -25.56 5.10
N ALA A 350 -17.49 -25.42 5.33
CA ALA A 350 -16.82 -24.12 5.43
C ALA A 350 -16.63 -23.45 4.06
N VAL A 351 -16.32 -24.24 3.02
CA VAL A 351 -16.12 -23.79 1.64
C VAL A 351 -16.82 -24.77 0.70
N PRO A 352 -18.09 -24.53 0.35
CA PRO A 352 -18.93 -25.52 -0.38
C PRO A 352 -18.38 -25.91 -1.76
N ASP A 353 -17.75 -24.98 -2.48
CA ASP A 353 -17.30 -25.15 -3.88
C ASP A 353 -15.81 -25.52 -3.98
N VAL A 354 -15.29 -26.26 -3.00
CA VAL A 354 -13.88 -26.65 -2.98
C VAL A 354 -13.72 -28.15 -3.27
N GLU A 355 -12.75 -28.49 -4.13
CA GLU A 355 -12.26 -29.84 -4.36
C GLU A 355 -11.05 -30.10 -3.44
N ILE A 356 -11.09 -31.17 -2.66
CA ILE A 356 -9.95 -31.59 -1.83
C ILE A 356 -9.01 -32.47 -2.67
N LEU A 357 -7.89 -31.90 -3.11
CA LEU A 357 -6.89 -32.62 -3.91
C LEU A 357 -6.04 -33.57 -3.05
N GLU A 358 -5.71 -33.12 -1.85
CA GLU A 358 -4.86 -33.89 -0.92
C GLU A 358 -5.27 -33.56 0.52
N MET A 359 -5.27 -34.58 1.40
CA MET A 359 -5.53 -34.44 2.82
C MET A 359 -4.69 -35.42 3.62
N SER A 360 -3.83 -34.92 4.50
CA SER A 360 -2.89 -35.70 5.29
C SER A 360 -2.79 -35.18 6.74
N ALA A 361 -2.55 -36.08 7.68
CA ALA A 361 -2.25 -35.75 9.07
C ALA A 361 -0.81 -35.27 9.29
N ALA A 362 0.05 -35.46 8.30
CA ALA A 362 1.43 -35.00 8.32
C ALA A 362 1.63 -33.89 7.29
N PRO A 363 2.61 -32.98 7.49
CA PRO A 363 2.97 -31.99 6.50
C PRO A 363 3.25 -32.62 5.13
N VAL A 364 2.60 -32.11 4.09
CA VAL A 364 2.72 -32.61 2.70
C VAL A 364 3.53 -31.67 1.82
N ARG A 365 3.81 -30.46 2.30
CA ARG A 365 4.59 -29.45 1.58
C ARG A 365 5.69 -28.89 2.47
N ALA A 366 6.77 -28.45 1.81
CA ALA A 366 7.84 -27.74 2.50
C ALA A 366 7.32 -26.46 3.20
N GLY A 367 7.80 -26.21 4.41
CA GLY A 367 7.41 -25.06 5.22
C GLY A 367 6.07 -25.23 5.96
N GLN A 368 5.40 -26.35 5.86
CA GLN A 368 4.27 -26.65 6.74
C GLN A 368 4.81 -27.15 8.09
N GLN A 369 4.25 -26.63 9.18
CA GLN A 369 4.62 -27.03 10.54
C GLN A 369 3.56 -27.90 11.16
N HIS A 370 3.99 -28.90 11.92
CA HIS A 370 3.09 -29.68 12.75
C HIS A 370 2.57 -28.81 13.91
N VAL A 371 1.30 -28.96 14.21
CA VAL A 371 0.64 -28.33 15.37
C VAL A 371 0.17 -29.44 16.30
N PRO A 372 0.58 -29.43 17.56
CA PRO A 372 0.08 -30.38 18.54
C PRO A 372 -1.43 -30.21 18.72
N THR A 373 -2.15 -31.31 18.76
CA THR A 373 -3.60 -31.39 18.93
C THR A 373 -3.98 -32.28 20.10
N SER A 374 -5.20 -32.12 20.61
CA SER A 374 -5.77 -33.00 21.64
C SER A 374 -6.12 -34.39 21.06
N HIS A 375 -6.42 -35.34 21.93
CA HIS A 375 -6.89 -36.68 21.50
C HIS A 375 -8.22 -36.65 20.70
N THR A 376 -8.99 -35.57 20.85
CA THR A 376 -10.27 -35.38 20.18
C THR A 376 -10.17 -34.59 18.87
N GLN A 377 -8.98 -34.11 18.53
CA GLN A 377 -8.72 -33.27 17.37
C GLN A 377 -7.48 -33.73 16.61
N ARG A 378 -7.44 -33.45 15.33
CA ARG A 378 -6.28 -33.72 14.47
C ARG A 378 -5.99 -32.50 13.57
N ALA A 379 -4.70 -32.24 13.40
CA ALA A 379 -4.24 -31.26 12.44
C ALA A 379 -4.22 -31.90 11.03
N TRP A 380 -4.93 -31.28 10.09
CA TRP A 380 -5.01 -31.72 8.70
C TRP A 380 -4.32 -30.73 7.78
N HIS A 381 -3.37 -31.25 7.00
CA HIS A 381 -2.70 -30.51 5.93
C HIS A 381 -3.41 -30.82 4.62
N LEU A 382 -3.77 -29.76 3.88
CA LEU A 382 -4.65 -29.88 2.72
C LEU A 382 -4.02 -29.23 1.50
N ALA A 383 -4.31 -29.79 0.34
CA ALA A 383 -4.27 -29.12 -0.94
C ALA A 383 -5.71 -29.08 -1.50
N LEU A 384 -6.15 -27.91 -1.92
CA LEU A 384 -7.53 -27.63 -2.30
C LEU A 384 -7.56 -26.94 -3.67
N ARG A 385 -8.66 -27.16 -4.42
CA ARG A 385 -8.94 -26.39 -5.64
C ARG A 385 -10.31 -25.74 -5.51
N THR A 386 -10.40 -24.45 -5.78
CA THR A 386 -11.66 -23.71 -5.89
C THR A 386 -12.15 -23.73 -7.34
N SER A 387 -13.46 -23.63 -7.55
CA SER A 387 -14.08 -23.53 -8.88
C SER A 387 -13.57 -22.31 -9.63
N ASP A 388 -13.44 -21.20 -8.93
CA ASP A 388 -13.01 -19.91 -9.46
C ASP A 388 -11.66 -19.49 -8.93
N VAL A 389 -11.01 -18.55 -9.64
CA VAL A 389 -9.83 -17.84 -9.13
C VAL A 389 -10.28 -16.87 -8.06
N ILE A 390 -9.88 -17.09 -6.82
CA ILE A 390 -10.23 -16.23 -5.70
C ILE A 390 -8.99 -15.55 -5.10
N HIS A 391 -9.20 -14.45 -4.38
CA HIS A 391 -8.16 -13.78 -3.61
C HIS A 391 -7.95 -14.50 -2.27
N GLY A 392 -6.67 -14.68 -1.89
CA GLY A 392 -6.30 -15.28 -0.62
C GLY A 392 -6.28 -14.30 0.56
N PRO A 393 -5.98 -14.81 1.74
CA PRO A 393 -5.89 -16.22 2.06
C PRO A 393 -7.26 -16.91 2.08
N LEU A 394 -7.36 -18.18 1.69
CA LEU A 394 -8.57 -18.97 1.89
C LEU A 394 -8.60 -19.46 3.34
N LEU A 395 -9.67 -19.16 4.05
CA LEU A 395 -9.85 -19.49 5.47
C LEU A 395 -10.90 -20.60 5.63
N LEU A 396 -10.49 -21.74 6.14
CA LEU A 396 -11.40 -22.87 6.42
C LEU A 396 -12.06 -22.76 7.80
N ASP A 397 -11.37 -22.16 8.75
CA ASP A 397 -11.85 -21.93 10.11
C ASP A 397 -11.42 -20.57 10.64
N PRO A 398 -12.03 -19.50 10.14
CA PRO A 398 -11.69 -18.14 10.57
C PRO A 398 -11.94 -17.90 12.06
N LYS A 399 -12.92 -18.63 12.64
CA LYS A 399 -13.26 -18.50 14.06
C LYS A 399 -12.14 -18.96 14.98
N HIS A 400 -11.40 -19.99 14.61
CA HIS A 400 -10.28 -20.50 15.42
C HIS A 400 -8.91 -20.13 14.84
N GLY A 401 -8.85 -19.48 13.68
CA GLY A 401 -7.61 -19.08 13.00
C GLY A 401 -6.79 -20.25 12.49
N THR A 402 -7.44 -21.37 12.23
CA THR A 402 -6.85 -22.58 11.66
C THR A 402 -7.36 -22.82 10.25
N GLY A 403 -6.70 -23.71 9.50
CA GLY A 403 -7.09 -23.93 8.12
C GLY A 403 -6.81 -22.70 7.21
N VAL A 404 -5.76 -21.96 7.47
CA VAL A 404 -5.34 -20.86 6.61
C VAL A 404 -4.60 -21.41 5.39
N CYS A 405 -5.15 -21.16 4.20
CA CYS A 405 -4.58 -21.67 2.95
C CYS A 405 -3.97 -20.51 2.13
N LEU A 406 -2.79 -20.75 1.58
CA LEU A 406 -2.09 -19.89 0.65
C LEU A 406 -2.04 -20.51 -0.75
N PRO A 407 -1.83 -19.72 -1.82
CA PRO A 407 -1.65 -20.24 -3.16
C PRO A 407 -0.56 -21.31 -3.24
N ASP A 408 -0.84 -22.45 -3.87
CA ASP A 408 0.18 -23.48 -4.12
C ASP A 408 1.10 -23.03 -5.27
N TYR A 409 2.34 -22.72 -4.97
CA TYR A 409 3.33 -22.27 -5.94
C TYR A 409 3.68 -23.33 -7.01
N ARG A 410 3.52 -24.62 -6.70
CA ARG A 410 3.78 -25.73 -7.64
C ARG A 410 2.74 -25.87 -8.73
N ALA A 411 1.51 -25.37 -8.46
CA ALA A 411 0.47 -25.38 -9.47
C ALA A 411 0.80 -24.53 -10.70
N LYS A 412 1.69 -23.55 -10.57
CA LYS A 412 2.18 -22.74 -11.71
C LYS A 412 3.21 -23.48 -12.56
N GLU A 413 4.01 -24.35 -11.98
CA GLU A 413 5.02 -25.15 -12.71
C GLU A 413 4.37 -26.25 -13.56
N ALA A 414 3.16 -26.68 -13.22
CA ALA A 414 2.41 -27.70 -13.96
C ALA A 414 1.60 -27.13 -15.15
N GLN A 415 1.51 -25.81 -15.26
CA GLN A 415 0.76 -25.12 -16.34
C GLN A 415 1.69 -24.45 -17.37
N SER A 416 2.99 -24.44 -17.16
CA SER A 416 4.03 -24.00 -18.08
C SER A 416 4.71 -25.20 -18.75
#